data_cff6c5bf05b381208acad80d9270a555
#
_entry.id   cff6c5bf05b381208acad80d9270a555
#
_cell.length_a   1.000
_cell.length_b   1.000
_cell.length_c   1.000
_cell.angle_alpha   90.00
_cell.angle_beta   90.00
_cell.angle_gamma   90.00
#
_symmetry.space_group_name_H-M   'P 1'
#
loop_
_entity.id
_entity.type
_entity.pdbx_description
1 polymer ?
#
loop_
_entity_poly.entity_id
_entity_poly.type
_entity_poly.pdbx_seq_one_letter_code
_entity_poly.pdbx_strand_id
1 'polypeptide(L)'
;ALGSGGVGAVSSPVGPPVPARAPEMAGRQYWLRADAELVVYGATEPGSQVCLSGMKVNVASDGTFSVRIALPVGELPIEVTAESADRLMSRCVSWTVARTGLKHGR
;
A
#
# COMPACT_ATOMS: atom_id res chain seq x y z
N ALA A 1 -4.81 8.78 -8.16
CA ALA A 1 -5.07 8.63 -8.32
C ALA A 1 -5.11 8.36 -8.44
N LEU A 2 -4.81 8.03 -7.96
CA LEU A 2 -5.14 7.67 -8.05
C LEU A 2 -5.37 7.73 -8.68
N GLY A 3 -4.98 7.59 -8.71
CA GLY A 3 -5.46 7.58 -9.19
C GLY A 3 -5.62 7.49 -9.67
N SER A 4 -5.42 7.19 -9.51
CA SER A 4 -5.85 7.07 -9.99
C SER A 4 -5.98 6.82 -10.24
N GLY A 5 -5.74 6.62 -10.02
CA GLY A 5 -6.14 6.41 -10.12
C GLY A 5 -6.32 6.07 -10.06
N GLY A 6 -6.31 5.77 -9.84
CA GLY A 6 -6.76 5.47 -9.67
C GLY A 6 -7.09 5.04 -9.56
N VAL A 7 -7.24 4.83 -9.27
CA VAL A 7 -7.89 4.31 -9.17
C VAL A 7 -8.61 4.00 -9.34
N GLY A 8 -8.73 4.00 -9.31
CA GLY A 8 -9.43 3.64 -9.38
C GLY A 8 -9.95 3.23 -9.75
N ALA A 9 -10.18 3.11 -9.92
CA ALA A 9 -10.70 2.52 -10.19
C ALA A 9 -10.96 1.95 -10.52
N VAL A 10 -11.12 1.70 -10.62
CA VAL A 10 -11.35 0.95 -10.96
C VAL A 10 -12.03 0.44 -11.36
N SER A 11 -12.19 0.32 -11.78
CA SER A 11 -12.73 -0.16 -12.16
C SER A 11 -13.03 -1.11 -12.48
N SER A 12 -13.39 -1.39 -12.89
CA SER A 12 -13.68 -2.35 -13.13
C SER A 12 -13.32 -3.22 -13.60
N PRO A 13 -13.22 -3.64 -13.53
CA PRO A 13 -12.80 -4.51 -14.01
C PRO A 13 -13.43 -5.51 -14.31
N VAL A 14 -13.19 -5.87 -14.87
CA VAL A 14 -13.75 -6.74 -15.21
C VAL A 14 -13.14 -7.88 -15.07
N GLY A 15 -13.04 -8.40 -14.24
CA GLY A 15 -12.47 -9.58 -14.08
C GLY A 15 -13.08 -10.62 -14.87
N PRO A 16 -12.57 -11.75 -14.76
CA PRO A 16 -13.14 -12.85 -15.43
C PRO A 16 -14.52 -13.08 -14.93
N PRO A 17 -15.35 -13.48 -15.74
CA PRO A 17 -16.68 -13.73 -15.31
C PRO A 17 -16.71 -14.81 -14.32
N VAL A 18 -17.51 -14.58 -13.34
CA VAL A 18 -17.66 -15.54 -12.38
C VAL A 18 -18.58 -16.57 -12.86
N PRO A 19 -18.42 -17.77 -12.55
CA PRO A 19 -19.33 -18.78 -12.96
C PRO A 19 -20.69 -18.47 -12.47
N ALA A 20 -21.61 -18.71 -13.24
CA ALA A 20 -22.88 -18.37 -12.95
C ALA A 20 -23.28 -18.90 -11.68
N ARG A 21 -22.88 -19.96 -11.26
CA ARG A 21 -23.19 -20.32 -10.09
C ARG A 21 -22.62 -21.49 -9.75
N ALA A 22 -22.09 -21.54 -8.75
CA ALA A 22 -21.59 -22.72 -8.29
C ALA A 22 -22.68 -23.59 -7.86
N PRO A 23 -22.54 -24.78 -8.06
CA PRO A 23 -23.51 -25.69 -7.59
C PRO A 23 -23.49 -25.70 -6.11
N GLU A 24 -24.57 -25.90 -5.58
CA GLU A 24 -24.60 -25.93 -4.26
C GLU A 24 -24.39 -27.23 -3.80
N MET A 25 -23.43 -27.61 -3.21
CA MET A 25 -23.19 -28.85 -2.75
C MET A 25 -23.11 -28.91 -1.32
N ALA A 26 -23.72 -29.72 -0.70
CA ALA A 26 -23.59 -29.95 0.70
C ALA A 26 -22.18 -30.30 0.96
N GLY A 27 -21.60 -29.77 1.96
CA GLY A 27 -20.23 -30.07 2.28
C GLY A 27 -19.24 -29.28 1.49
N ARG A 28 -19.70 -28.42 0.64
CA ARG A 28 -18.78 -27.61 -0.10
C ARG A 28 -18.08 -26.65 0.83
N GLN A 29 -16.80 -26.50 0.69
CA GLN A 29 -16.07 -25.55 1.49
C GLN A 29 -16.02 -24.23 0.77
N TYR A 30 -16.39 -23.20 1.47
CA TYR A 30 -16.29 -21.88 0.91
C TYR A 30 -14.93 -21.30 1.27
N TRP A 31 -14.28 -20.71 0.33
CA TRP A 31 -12.98 -20.14 0.61
C TRP A 31 -12.87 -18.75 -0.01
N LEU A 32 -12.03 -17.95 0.60
CA LEU A 32 -11.73 -16.62 0.10
C LEU A 32 -10.25 -16.38 0.25
N ARG A 33 -9.65 -15.87 -0.78
CA ARG A 33 -8.27 -15.45 -0.69
C ARG A 33 -8.19 -14.02 -1.19
N ALA A 34 -7.73 -13.14 -0.37
CA ALA A 34 -7.59 -11.75 -0.72
C ALA A 34 -6.39 -11.19 -0.01
N ASP A 35 -5.76 -10.22 -0.60
CA ASP A 35 -4.60 -9.65 0.02
C ASP A 35 -4.51 -8.18 -0.35
N ALA A 36 -3.57 -7.49 0.23
CA ALA A 36 -3.41 -6.07 0.03
C ALA A 36 -1.95 -5.67 0.21
N GLU A 37 -1.58 -4.61 -0.46
CA GLU A 37 -0.26 -4.04 -0.32
C GLU A 37 -0.41 -2.58 0.01
N LEU A 38 0.59 -2.03 0.66
CA LEU A 38 0.63 -0.61 0.94
C LEU A 38 1.66 0.03 0.03
N VAL A 39 1.29 1.10 -0.63
CA VAL A 39 2.22 1.86 -1.44
C VAL A 39 2.41 3.20 -0.77
N VAL A 40 3.65 3.47 -0.38
CA VAL A 40 4.00 4.76 0.20
C VAL A 40 4.70 5.55 -0.88
N TYR A 41 4.20 6.72 -1.20
CA TYR A 41 4.78 7.50 -2.28
C TYR A 41 4.80 8.97 -1.91
N GLY A 42 5.61 9.73 -2.59
CA GLY A 42 5.70 11.14 -2.31
C GLY A 42 6.72 11.82 -3.18
N ALA A 43 6.98 13.04 -2.84
CA ALA A 43 7.97 13.85 -3.53
C ALA A 43 8.60 14.81 -2.54
N THR A 44 9.85 15.11 -2.78
CA THR A 44 10.59 16.07 -1.97
C THR A 44 11.56 16.78 -2.88
N GLU A 45 12.38 17.64 -2.33
CA GLU A 45 13.36 18.33 -3.14
C GLU A 45 14.35 17.35 -3.72
N PRO A 46 14.71 17.52 -4.99
CA PRO A 46 15.72 16.66 -5.58
C PRO A 46 17.00 16.67 -4.78
N GLY A 47 17.64 15.53 -4.70
CA GLY A 47 18.87 15.42 -3.93
C GLY A 47 18.67 15.11 -2.46
N SER A 48 17.43 15.13 -1.99
CA SER A 48 17.15 14.81 -0.60
C SER A 48 17.30 13.31 -0.34
N GLN A 49 17.47 12.99 0.92
CA GLN A 49 17.53 11.62 1.34
C GLN A 49 16.26 11.28 2.05
N VAL A 50 15.63 10.19 1.69
CA VAL A 50 14.37 9.78 2.27
C VAL A 50 14.54 8.44 2.94
N CYS A 51 13.98 8.29 4.12
CA CYS A 51 13.97 7.03 4.82
C CYS A 51 12.55 6.69 5.21
N LEU A 52 12.24 5.41 5.11
CA LEU A 52 10.94 4.90 5.51
C LEU A 52 11.18 4.00 6.69
N SER A 53 10.72 4.41 7.86
CA SER A 53 10.89 3.65 9.09
C SER A 53 12.34 3.19 9.26
N GLY A 54 13.25 4.08 8.97
CA GLY A 54 14.68 3.79 9.15
C GLY A 54 15.37 3.19 7.95
N MET A 55 14.61 2.81 6.91
CA MET A 55 15.22 2.23 5.73
C MET A 55 15.33 3.26 4.63
N LYS A 56 16.48 3.28 3.99
CA LYS A 56 16.69 4.24 2.93
C LYS A 56 15.84 3.94 1.73
N VAL A 57 15.29 4.95 1.13
CA VAL A 57 14.42 4.82 -0.02
C VAL A 57 15.10 5.46 -1.21
N ASN A 58 14.98 4.83 -2.36
CA ASN A 58 15.54 5.40 -3.58
C ASN A 58 14.66 6.56 -4.05
N VAL A 59 15.27 7.69 -4.28
CA VAL A 59 14.57 8.89 -4.70
C VAL A 59 15.01 9.17 -6.13
N ALA A 60 14.05 9.39 -7.00
CA ALA A 60 14.36 9.69 -8.39
C ALA A 60 14.98 11.07 -8.50
N SER A 61 15.57 11.36 -9.64
CA SER A 61 16.27 12.61 -9.83
C SER A 61 15.34 13.82 -9.73
N ASP A 62 14.04 13.63 -9.92
CA ASP A 62 13.07 14.70 -9.77
C ASP A 62 12.51 14.81 -8.37
N GLY A 63 12.98 14.00 -7.45
CA GLY A 63 12.53 14.07 -6.06
C GLY A 63 11.37 13.15 -5.71
N THR A 64 10.87 12.36 -6.65
CA THR A 64 9.76 11.47 -6.35
C THR A 64 10.25 10.13 -5.84
N PHE A 65 9.43 9.46 -5.08
CA PHE A 65 9.77 8.14 -4.56
C PHE A 65 8.52 7.32 -4.35
N SER A 66 8.68 6.03 -4.32
CA SER A 66 7.56 5.11 -4.13
C SER A 66 8.10 3.80 -3.59
N VAL A 67 7.43 3.24 -2.61
CA VAL A 67 7.83 1.99 -1.99
C VAL A 67 6.61 1.13 -1.79
N ARG A 68 6.73 -0.14 -2.10
CA ARG A 68 5.66 -1.09 -1.86
C ARG A 68 6.01 -1.92 -0.66
N ILE A 69 5.05 -2.09 0.22
CA ILE A 69 5.25 -2.83 1.44
C ILE A 69 4.12 -3.82 1.60
N ALA A 70 4.46 -5.04 1.97
CA ALA A 70 3.43 -6.00 2.34
C ALA A 70 2.72 -5.46 3.56
N LEU A 71 1.43 -5.66 3.63
CA LEU A 71 0.64 -5.14 4.72
C LEU A 71 0.36 -6.25 5.72
N PRO A 72 1.04 -6.26 6.84
CA PRO A 72 0.81 -7.32 7.82
C PRO A 72 -0.47 -7.10 8.59
N VAL A 73 -0.92 -8.12 9.25
CA VAL A 73 -2.07 -8.02 10.12
C VAL A 73 -1.64 -7.23 11.35
N GLY A 74 -2.52 -6.39 11.84
CA GLY A 74 -2.24 -5.57 13.00
C GLY A 74 -1.99 -4.14 12.62
N GLU A 75 -1.31 -3.43 13.46
CA GLU A 75 -1.03 -2.03 13.22
C GLU A 75 0.39 -1.87 12.72
N LEU A 76 0.55 -1.11 11.68
CA LEU A 76 1.86 -0.87 11.10
C LEU A 76 2.11 0.64 11.14
N PRO A 77 2.98 1.08 12.03
CA PRO A 77 3.33 2.49 12.05
C PRO A 77 4.32 2.76 10.92
N ILE A 78 4.10 3.84 10.20
CA ILE A 78 4.94 4.20 9.09
C ILE A 78 5.45 5.60 9.30
N GLU A 79 6.74 5.78 9.16
CA GLU A 79 7.34 7.08 9.33
C GLU A 79 8.22 7.37 8.12
N VAL A 80 7.95 8.47 7.45
CA VAL A 80 8.75 8.88 6.30
C VAL A 80 9.49 10.14 6.70
N THR A 81 10.80 10.09 6.61
CA THR A 81 11.64 11.23 6.96
C THR A 81 12.42 11.65 5.74
N ALA A 82 12.45 12.92 5.46
CA ALA A 82 13.24 13.46 4.37
C ALA A 82 14.22 14.46 4.93
N GLU A 83 15.44 14.41 4.42
CA GLU A 83 16.47 15.32 4.83
C GLU A 83 17.04 15.99 3.60
N SER A 84 17.21 17.29 3.64
CA SER A 84 17.73 18.02 2.47
C SER A 84 19.17 17.62 2.18
N ALA A 85 19.57 17.90 0.95
CA ALA A 85 20.92 17.51 0.51
C ALA A 85 22.00 18.15 1.38
N ASP A 86 21.78 19.37 1.84
CA ASP A 86 22.75 20.05 2.68
C ASP A 86 22.58 19.69 4.16
N ARG A 87 21.58 18.83 4.47
CA ARG A 87 21.34 18.34 5.81
C ARG A 87 20.92 19.39 6.80
N LEU A 88 20.48 20.53 6.32
CA LEU A 88 20.06 21.60 7.22
C LEU A 88 18.58 21.56 7.51
N MET A 89 17.80 20.87 6.70
CA MET A 89 16.38 20.81 6.88
C MET A 89 15.88 19.39 6.82
N SER A 90 14.89 19.09 7.59
CA SER A 90 14.27 17.77 7.53
C SER A 90 12.79 17.89 7.81
N ARG A 91 12.05 16.90 7.36
CA ARG A 91 10.62 16.82 7.61
C ARG A 91 10.27 15.36 7.83
N CYS A 92 9.24 15.17 8.60
CA CYS A 92 8.81 13.81 8.91
C CYS A 92 7.30 13.76 8.83
N VAL A 93 6.80 12.71 8.21
CA VAL A 93 5.37 12.44 8.15
C VAL A 93 5.16 11.03 8.66
N SER A 94 4.17 10.85 9.50
CA SER A 94 3.94 9.51 10.01
C SER A 94 2.46 9.23 10.07
N TRP A 95 2.12 7.96 9.95
CA TRP A 95 0.77 7.51 10.14
C TRP A 95 0.78 6.02 10.48
N THR A 96 -0.36 5.55 10.93
CA THR A 96 -0.48 4.15 11.30
C THR A 96 -1.53 3.51 10.42
N VAL A 97 -1.20 2.37 9.88
CA VAL A 97 -2.10 1.61 9.03
C VAL A 97 -2.50 0.36 9.78
N ALA A 98 -3.76 0.05 9.75
CA ALA A 98 -4.26 -1.12 10.46
C ALA A 98 -4.87 -2.11 9.48
N ARG A 99 -4.63 -3.37 9.71
CA ARG A 99 -5.21 -4.44 8.92
C ARG A 99 -5.81 -5.45 9.86
N THR A 100 -7.09 -5.73 9.67
CA THR A 100 -7.79 -6.71 10.48
C THR A 100 -7.44 -8.10 9.97
N GLY A 101 -7.25 -9.01 10.85
CA GLY A 101 -6.99 -10.37 10.46
C GLY A 101 -8.23 -11.09 9.98
N LEU A 102 -8.08 -12.37 9.79
CA LEU A 102 -9.17 -13.19 9.29
C LEU A 102 -10.31 -13.19 10.26
N LYS A 103 -11.50 -13.00 9.75
CA LYS A 103 -12.68 -13.09 10.56
C LYS A 103 -13.55 -14.20 10.04
N HIS A 104 -14.06 -14.98 10.94
CA HIS A 104 -14.94 -16.04 10.54
C HIS A 104 -16.33 -15.51 10.60
N GLY A 105 -16.94 -15.48 9.49
CA GLY A 105 -18.30 -15.07 9.44
C GLY A 105 -19.18 -16.22 9.82
N ARG A 106 -20.40 -16.04 9.86
CA ARG A 106 -21.18 -17.00 10.30
C ARG A 106 -21.89 -17.42 9.36
#